data_d563d5fdc793a2434cc35cef809c7a8a
#
_entry.id   d563d5fdc793a2434cc35cef809c7a8a
#
_cell.length_a   1.000
_cell.length_b   1.000
_cell.length_c   1.000
_cell.angle_alpha   90.00
_cell.angle_beta   90.00
_cell.angle_gamma   90.00
#
_symmetry.space_group_name_H-M   'P 1'
#
loop_
_entity.id
_entity.type
_entity.pdbx_description
1 polymer ?
#
loop_
_entity_poly.entity_id
_entity_poly.type
_entity_poly.pdbx_seq_one_letter_code
_entity_poly.pdbx_strand_id
1 'polypeptide(L)'
;MSTLFFNKITILGVGLIGASFALALKKNGLCKEIAGFGRNMENLIRAKEKGIIDSFASDPASACHGSDLIILATPAGTFLDLTKKAMPSFKKGAIITDAGSVKGDLVHEIEKMMPDGVYYIGSHPIAGSDRSGIDSADAELFAGAKCIITPTENSNADALRVVTDLWKSLGSDVITMDPEKHDLIYAAVSHLPHLIAYSIVNTIAGIDSSYLEFCGQGFKDTTRIALSSPELWRDISLMNKDNLLEMISIFQKNLDAVSRYLRASDSDSLESEFRKARTLREGLGQD
;
A
#
# COMPACT_ATOMS: atom_id res chain seq x y z
N MET A 1 4.82 2.46 31.36
CA MET A 1 4.70 2.70 29.91
C MET A 1 3.46 3.55 29.72
N SER A 2 3.57 4.77 29.11
CA SER A 2 2.37 5.55 28.79
C SER A 2 1.58 4.79 27.74
N THR A 3 0.30 4.57 28.00
CA THR A 3 -0.61 3.91 27.04
C THR A 3 -0.69 4.82 25.81
N LEU A 4 -0.44 4.28 24.61
CA LEU A 4 -0.59 5.01 23.35
C LEU A 4 -2.05 5.44 23.21
N PHE A 5 -2.31 6.74 23.08
CA PHE A 5 -3.66 7.27 22.95
C PHE A 5 -3.65 8.63 22.24
N PHE A 6 -4.58 8.81 21.31
CA PHE A 6 -4.73 10.04 20.53
C PHE A 6 -6.08 10.71 20.83
N ASN A 7 -6.10 12.02 21.04
CA ASN A 7 -7.37 12.74 21.22
C ASN A 7 -8.15 12.81 19.90
N LYS A 8 -7.44 13.07 18.79
CA LYS A 8 -8.04 13.11 17.45
C LYS A 8 -7.11 12.53 16.41
N ILE A 9 -7.65 11.63 15.59
CA ILE A 9 -6.98 11.10 14.40
C ILE A 9 -7.77 11.53 13.16
N THR A 10 -7.08 11.94 12.11
CA THR A 10 -7.72 12.18 10.79
C THR A 10 -7.26 11.16 9.76
N ILE A 11 -8.23 10.64 9.02
CA ILE A 11 -8.03 9.70 7.92
C ILE A 11 -8.32 10.42 6.61
N LEU A 12 -7.28 10.68 5.84
CA LEU A 12 -7.38 11.20 4.48
C LEU A 12 -7.49 10.02 3.51
N GLY A 13 -8.74 9.67 3.16
CA GLY A 13 -9.09 8.51 2.34
C GLY A 13 -9.82 7.42 3.13
N VAL A 14 -11.13 7.58 3.29
CA VAL A 14 -11.99 6.58 3.97
C VAL A 14 -12.43 5.52 2.94
N GLY A 15 -11.45 4.75 2.44
CA GLY A 15 -11.65 3.55 1.62
C GLY A 15 -11.47 2.28 2.46
N LEU A 16 -11.18 1.14 1.84
CA LEU A 16 -10.93 -0.13 2.55
C LEU A 16 -9.86 0.04 3.65
N ILE A 17 -8.67 0.51 3.29
CA ILE A 17 -7.53 0.63 4.22
C ILE A 17 -7.82 1.66 5.32
N GLY A 18 -8.25 2.87 4.95
CA GLY A 18 -8.55 3.92 5.94
C GLY A 18 -9.70 3.56 6.87
N ALA A 19 -10.75 2.91 6.37
CA ALA A 19 -11.87 2.46 7.19
C ALA A 19 -11.47 1.30 8.11
N SER A 20 -10.69 0.34 7.63
CA SER A 20 -10.15 -0.74 8.47
C SER A 20 -9.23 -0.20 9.56
N PHE A 21 -8.41 0.80 9.24
CA PHE A 21 -7.57 1.48 10.22
C PHE A 21 -8.41 2.17 11.32
N ALA A 22 -9.51 2.85 10.92
CA ALA A 22 -10.45 3.45 11.87
C ALA A 22 -11.07 2.40 12.80
N LEU A 23 -11.55 1.29 12.23
CA LEU A 23 -12.15 0.21 13.00
C LEU A 23 -11.14 -0.44 13.97
N ALA A 24 -9.91 -0.68 13.51
CA ALA A 24 -8.85 -1.23 14.34
C ALA A 24 -8.47 -0.29 15.50
N LEU A 25 -8.39 1.02 15.26
CA LEU A 25 -8.16 2.02 16.30
C LEU A 25 -9.27 2.00 17.36
N LYS A 26 -10.53 1.98 16.94
CA LYS A 26 -11.71 1.93 17.86
C LYS A 26 -11.73 0.64 18.66
N LYS A 27 -11.50 -0.50 18.00
CA LYS A 27 -11.45 -1.80 18.67
C LYS A 27 -10.41 -1.84 19.78
N ASN A 28 -9.23 -1.26 19.54
CA ASN A 28 -8.13 -1.25 20.51
C ASN A 28 -8.17 -0.04 21.48
N GLY A 29 -9.18 0.84 21.39
CA GLY A 29 -9.35 1.97 22.30
C GLY A 29 -8.19 2.99 22.22
N LEU A 30 -7.61 3.18 21.04
CA LEU A 30 -6.40 4.00 20.84
C LEU A 30 -6.68 5.48 20.57
N CYS A 31 -7.95 5.86 20.36
CA CYS A 31 -8.30 7.24 20.07
C CYS A 31 -9.68 7.62 20.64
N LYS A 32 -9.86 8.93 20.87
CA LYS A 32 -11.12 9.50 21.32
C LYS A 32 -12.05 9.84 20.15
N GLU A 33 -11.48 10.42 19.07
CA GLU A 33 -12.23 10.91 17.91
C GLU A 33 -11.49 10.54 16.61
N ILE A 34 -12.25 10.13 15.60
CA ILE A 34 -11.76 9.90 14.24
C ILE A 34 -12.52 10.80 13.28
N ALA A 35 -11.79 11.71 12.60
CA ALA A 35 -12.30 12.50 11.50
C ALA A 35 -11.92 11.87 10.15
N GLY A 36 -12.81 11.96 9.17
CA GLY A 36 -12.58 11.46 7.82
C GLY A 36 -12.56 12.58 6.78
N PHE A 37 -11.79 12.37 5.71
CA PHE A 37 -11.87 13.14 4.49
C PHE A 37 -11.82 12.21 3.28
N GLY A 38 -12.57 12.53 2.23
CA GLY A 38 -12.58 11.79 0.97
C GLY A 38 -13.34 12.54 -0.11
N ARG A 39 -13.16 12.13 -1.36
CA ARG A 39 -13.82 12.77 -2.52
C ARG A 39 -15.31 12.47 -2.64
N ASN A 40 -15.74 11.31 -2.14
CA ASN A 40 -17.13 10.87 -2.21
C ASN A 40 -17.84 11.17 -0.89
N MET A 41 -18.69 12.18 -0.89
CA MET A 41 -19.46 12.63 0.29
C MET A 41 -20.42 11.55 0.80
N GLU A 42 -21.08 10.82 -0.09
CA GLU A 42 -22.00 9.74 0.28
C GLU A 42 -21.26 8.64 1.05
N ASN A 43 -20.06 8.28 0.62
CA ASN A 43 -19.22 7.32 1.32
C ASN A 43 -18.83 7.80 2.73
N LEU A 44 -18.56 9.09 2.91
CA LEU A 44 -18.25 9.68 4.23
C LEU A 44 -19.46 9.67 5.15
N ILE A 45 -20.65 9.98 4.63
CA ILE A 45 -21.91 9.92 5.39
C ILE A 45 -22.17 8.48 5.87
N ARG A 46 -22.07 7.50 4.96
CA ARG A 46 -22.23 6.07 5.30
C ARG A 46 -21.16 5.60 6.30
N ALA A 47 -19.90 6.04 6.17
CA ALA A 47 -18.85 5.70 7.12
C ALA A 47 -19.15 6.22 8.52
N LYS A 48 -19.74 7.43 8.64
CA LYS A 48 -20.20 7.99 9.91
C LYS A 48 -21.40 7.23 10.46
N GLU A 49 -22.40 6.96 9.65
CA GLU A 49 -23.60 6.18 10.05
C GLU A 49 -23.23 4.78 10.56
N LYS A 50 -22.23 4.14 9.95
CA LYS A 50 -21.69 2.85 10.39
C LYS A 50 -20.78 2.95 11.63
N GLY A 51 -20.54 4.15 12.17
CA GLY A 51 -19.65 4.37 13.29
C GLY A 51 -18.17 4.13 13.00
N ILE A 52 -17.75 4.09 11.72
CA ILE A 52 -16.35 3.95 11.32
C ILE A 52 -15.58 5.23 11.66
N ILE A 53 -16.16 6.39 11.33
CA ILE A 53 -15.64 7.71 11.67
C ILE A 53 -16.69 8.47 12.52
N ASP A 54 -16.22 9.44 13.32
CA ASP A 54 -17.10 10.23 14.18
C ASP A 54 -17.54 11.53 13.52
N SER A 55 -16.66 12.10 12.69
CA SER A 55 -16.87 13.34 11.95
C SER A 55 -16.21 13.29 10.57
N PHE A 56 -16.58 14.20 9.70
CA PHE A 56 -15.89 14.40 8.41
C PHE A 56 -15.97 15.88 7.99
N ALA A 57 -15.08 16.29 7.09
CA ALA A 57 -15.09 17.62 6.52
C ALA A 57 -15.00 17.57 4.98
N SER A 58 -15.44 18.67 4.34
CA SER A 58 -15.44 18.82 2.87
C SER A 58 -14.08 19.18 2.29
N ASP A 59 -13.13 19.60 3.13
CA ASP A 59 -11.77 19.91 2.75
C ASP A 59 -10.75 19.29 3.72
N PRO A 60 -9.52 19.00 3.26
CA PRO A 60 -8.54 18.29 4.08
C PRO A 60 -8.02 19.12 5.26
N ALA A 61 -7.95 20.45 5.17
CA ALA A 61 -7.47 21.29 6.25
C ALA A 61 -8.44 21.28 7.44
N SER A 62 -9.75 21.46 7.17
CA SER A 62 -10.78 21.36 8.21
C SER A 62 -10.81 19.98 8.87
N ALA A 63 -10.64 18.90 8.09
CA ALA A 63 -10.58 17.55 8.64
C ALA A 63 -9.39 17.39 9.60
N CYS A 64 -8.20 17.88 9.22
CA CYS A 64 -6.95 17.74 9.97
C CYS A 64 -6.83 18.66 11.16
N HIS A 65 -7.69 19.69 11.29
CA HIS A 65 -7.59 20.67 12.37
C HIS A 65 -7.61 19.99 13.76
N GLY A 66 -6.57 20.26 14.56
CA GLY A 66 -6.44 19.73 15.93
C GLY A 66 -6.05 18.25 16.03
N SER A 67 -5.73 17.57 14.92
CA SER A 67 -5.36 16.15 14.95
C SER A 67 -3.98 15.90 15.56
N ASP A 68 -3.88 14.85 16.37
CA ASP A 68 -2.62 14.33 16.89
C ASP A 68 -1.89 13.48 15.84
N LEU A 69 -2.67 12.71 15.09
CA LEU A 69 -2.20 11.82 14.04
C LEU A 69 -3.04 12.02 12.77
N ILE A 70 -2.40 12.00 11.62
CA ILE A 70 -3.04 12.05 10.31
C ILE A 70 -2.51 10.89 9.48
N ILE A 71 -3.40 10.09 8.90
CA ILE A 71 -3.01 9.02 7.96
C ILE A 71 -3.47 9.32 6.53
N LEU A 72 -2.53 9.25 5.60
CA LEU A 72 -2.80 9.30 4.16
C LEU A 72 -3.14 7.88 3.67
N ALA A 73 -4.41 7.64 3.35
CA ALA A 73 -4.91 6.34 2.89
C ALA A 73 -5.66 6.45 1.54
N THR A 74 -5.32 7.45 0.75
CA THR A 74 -5.72 7.63 -0.65
C THR A 74 -4.67 7.00 -1.59
N PRO A 75 -4.86 6.97 -2.92
CA PRO A 75 -3.78 6.62 -3.85
C PRO A 75 -2.55 7.51 -3.66
N ALA A 76 -1.35 6.92 -3.66
CA ALA A 76 -0.09 7.59 -3.33
C ALA A 76 0.19 8.83 -4.21
N GLY A 77 -0.24 8.82 -5.47
CA GLY A 77 -0.13 9.97 -6.37
C GLY A 77 -0.86 11.24 -5.89
N THR A 78 -1.73 11.13 -4.88
CA THR A 78 -2.44 12.28 -4.30
C THR A 78 -1.80 12.82 -3.03
N PHE A 79 -0.82 12.15 -2.45
CA PHE A 79 -0.29 12.46 -1.12
C PHE A 79 0.31 13.86 -1.03
N LEU A 80 1.12 14.27 -1.99
CA LEU A 80 1.75 15.58 -2.01
C LEU A 80 0.73 16.72 -2.05
N ASP A 81 -0.28 16.60 -2.92
CA ASP A 81 -1.34 17.60 -3.05
C ASP A 81 -2.22 17.68 -1.80
N LEU A 82 -2.62 16.53 -1.26
CA LEU A 82 -3.40 16.46 -0.02
C LEU A 82 -2.63 17.00 1.18
N THR A 83 -1.35 16.66 1.29
CA THR A 83 -0.48 17.18 2.35
C THR A 83 -0.36 18.71 2.27
N LYS A 84 -0.11 19.26 1.07
CA LYS A 84 -0.06 20.73 0.86
C LYS A 84 -1.36 21.41 1.28
N LYS A 85 -2.50 20.84 0.93
CA LYS A 85 -3.82 21.37 1.28
C LYS A 85 -4.13 21.27 2.77
N ALA A 86 -3.70 20.20 3.44
CA ALA A 86 -3.97 19.97 4.85
C ALA A 86 -2.98 20.71 5.79
N MET A 87 -1.76 20.94 5.34
CA MET A 87 -0.63 21.45 6.11
C MET A 87 -0.93 22.74 6.91
N PRO A 88 -1.70 23.73 6.39
CA PRO A 88 -2.01 24.94 7.16
C PRO A 88 -2.77 24.69 8.47
N SER A 89 -3.37 23.52 8.64
CA SER A 89 -4.13 23.13 9.84
C SER A 89 -3.37 22.19 10.78
N PHE A 90 -2.16 21.79 10.44
CA PHE A 90 -1.37 20.91 11.28
C PHE A 90 -0.96 21.61 12.57
N LYS A 91 -1.23 21.00 13.70
CA LYS A 91 -0.78 21.53 14.98
C LYS A 91 0.65 21.09 15.29
N LYS A 92 1.35 21.86 16.08
CA LYS A 92 2.66 21.47 16.59
C LYS A 92 2.57 20.15 17.36
N GLY A 93 3.48 19.22 17.08
CA GLY A 93 3.50 17.86 17.63
C GLY A 93 2.65 16.86 16.85
N ALA A 94 1.94 17.27 15.79
CA ALA A 94 1.20 16.33 14.96
C ALA A 94 2.15 15.37 14.21
N ILE A 95 1.73 14.13 14.08
CA ILE A 95 2.43 13.11 13.30
C ILE A 95 1.58 12.77 12.06
N ILE A 96 2.22 12.75 10.91
CA ILE A 96 1.64 12.30 9.66
C ILE A 96 2.27 10.96 9.30
N THR A 97 1.44 10.00 8.91
CA THR A 97 1.86 8.72 8.36
C THR A 97 1.02 8.37 7.13
N ASP A 98 1.31 7.27 6.48
CA ASP A 98 0.57 6.85 5.30
C ASP A 98 0.39 5.32 5.22
N ALA A 99 -0.37 4.88 4.23
CA ALA A 99 -0.56 3.47 3.90
C ALA A 99 -0.25 3.19 2.41
N GLY A 100 0.60 4.00 1.81
CA GLY A 100 0.93 3.93 0.38
C GLY A 100 1.86 2.78 0.03
N SER A 101 1.74 2.30 -1.21
CA SER A 101 2.54 1.17 -1.73
C SER A 101 3.89 1.59 -2.31
N VAL A 102 4.19 2.87 -2.38
CA VAL A 102 5.48 3.43 -2.81
C VAL A 102 6.01 4.38 -1.75
N LYS A 103 7.31 4.43 -1.58
CA LYS A 103 8.01 5.22 -0.55
C LYS A 103 9.08 6.11 -1.18
N GLY A 104 10.19 5.61 -1.61
CA GLY A 104 11.26 6.30 -2.33
C GLY A 104 11.27 7.82 -2.16
N ASP A 105 11.30 8.53 -3.28
CA ASP A 105 11.29 10.00 -3.31
C ASP A 105 10.09 10.63 -2.58
N LEU A 106 8.94 9.94 -2.57
CA LEU A 106 7.71 10.44 -1.94
C LEU A 106 7.89 10.73 -0.45
N VAL A 107 8.59 9.87 0.28
CA VAL A 107 8.86 10.04 1.71
C VAL A 107 9.68 11.30 1.93
N HIS A 108 10.76 11.47 1.17
CA HIS A 108 11.63 12.65 1.28
C HIS A 108 10.91 13.95 0.92
N GLU A 109 10.08 13.92 -0.14
CA GLU A 109 9.32 15.10 -0.57
C GLU A 109 8.29 15.52 0.48
N ILE A 110 7.56 14.57 1.08
CA ILE A 110 6.59 14.88 2.14
C ILE A 110 7.31 15.37 3.40
N GLU A 111 8.37 14.68 3.83
CA GLU A 111 9.13 15.05 5.03
C GLU A 111 9.69 16.49 4.92
N LYS A 112 10.25 16.84 3.75
CA LYS A 112 10.78 18.18 3.47
C LYS A 112 9.73 19.29 3.54
N MET A 113 8.45 18.96 3.32
CA MET A 113 7.36 19.94 3.39
C MET A 113 6.86 20.18 4.82
N MET A 114 7.21 19.35 5.80
CA MET A 114 6.65 19.44 7.14
C MET A 114 7.05 20.73 7.82
N PRO A 115 6.09 21.46 8.44
CA PRO A 115 6.39 22.62 9.26
C PRO A 115 7.16 22.21 10.52
N ASP A 116 7.84 23.18 11.13
CA ASP A 116 8.58 22.99 12.38
C ASP A 116 7.69 22.37 13.48
N GLY A 117 8.14 21.25 14.01
CA GLY A 117 7.44 20.51 15.06
C GLY A 117 6.28 19.65 14.57
N VAL A 118 6.18 19.42 13.28
CA VAL A 118 5.29 18.42 12.66
C VAL A 118 6.16 17.35 12.02
N TYR A 119 5.80 16.10 12.15
CA TYR A 119 6.66 14.97 11.76
C TYR A 119 5.95 14.06 10.76
N TYR A 120 6.69 13.60 9.78
CA TYR A 120 6.21 12.57 8.86
C TYR A 120 7.00 11.27 9.04
N ILE A 121 6.30 10.14 9.07
CA ILE A 121 6.89 8.79 9.11
C ILE A 121 6.14 7.94 8.08
N GLY A 122 6.83 7.56 7.02
CA GLY A 122 6.27 6.70 5.99
C GLY A 122 5.95 5.30 6.52
N SER A 123 4.80 4.75 6.12
CA SER A 123 4.44 3.37 6.41
C SER A 123 3.71 2.71 5.23
N HIS A 124 3.79 1.38 5.17
CA HIS A 124 3.12 0.57 4.17
C HIS A 124 2.62 -0.73 4.81
N PRO A 125 1.36 -0.81 5.23
CA PRO A 125 0.76 -2.07 5.66
C PRO A 125 0.61 -3.00 4.45
N ILE A 126 1.19 -4.20 4.54
CA ILE A 126 1.07 -5.22 3.50
C ILE A 126 -0.22 -6.00 3.76
N ALA A 127 -1.30 -5.30 3.59
CA ALA A 127 -2.65 -5.79 3.82
C ALA A 127 -3.59 -5.19 2.78
N GLY A 128 -4.54 -5.97 2.33
CA GLY A 128 -5.50 -5.53 1.32
C GLY A 128 -6.44 -6.67 0.94
N SER A 129 -7.36 -6.36 0.05
CA SER A 129 -8.32 -7.31 -0.50
C SER A 129 -8.60 -6.95 -1.96
N ASP A 130 -9.07 -7.92 -2.73
CA ASP A 130 -9.60 -7.71 -4.09
C ASP A 130 -10.89 -6.85 -4.06
N ARG A 131 -11.48 -6.69 -2.87
CA ARG A 131 -12.66 -5.85 -2.62
C ARG A 131 -12.23 -4.43 -2.28
N SER A 132 -13.09 -3.48 -2.53
CA SER A 132 -12.85 -2.05 -2.25
C SER A 132 -14.00 -1.44 -1.45
N GLY A 133 -13.73 -0.26 -0.87
CA GLY A 133 -14.75 0.51 -0.16
C GLY A 133 -14.93 0.14 1.31
N ILE A 134 -15.79 0.90 1.98
CA ILE A 134 -16.03 0.79 3.43
C ILE A 134 -16.79 -0.49 3.83
N ASP A 135 -17.53 -1.10 2.90
CA ASP A 135 -18.31 -2.31 3.17
C ASP A 135 -17.43 -3.56 3.34
N SER A 136 -16.19 -3.49 2.84
CA SER A 136 -15.19 -4.54 3.00
C SER A 136 -14.19 -4.25 4.12
N ALA A 137 -14.37 -3.16 4.86
CA ALA A 137 -13.48 -2.79 5.95
C ALA A 137 -13.56 -3.80 7.11
N ASP A 138 -12.39 -4.14 7.64
CA ASP A 138 -12.24 -5.12 8.72
C ASP A 138 -11.27 -4.58 9.78
N ALA A 139 -11.66 -4.66 11.05
CA ALA A 139 -10.82 -4.26 12.18
C ALA A 139 -9.59 -5.16 12.36
N GLU A 140 -9.62 -6.38 11.82
CA GLU A 140 -8.53 -7.35 11.87
C GLU A 140 -7.62 -7.33 10.64
N LEU A 141 -7.86 -6.44 9.67
CA LEU A 141 -7.14 -6.42 8.40
C LEU A 141 -5.61 -6.39 8.57
N PHE A 142 -5.13 -5.79 9.64
CA PHE A 142 -3.70 -5.60 9.92
C PHE A 142 -3.13 -6.65 10.88
N ALA A 143 -3.97 -7.48 11.49
CA ALA A 143 -3.53 -8.50 12.44
C ALA A 143 -2.71 -9.58 11.72
N GLY A 144 -1.46 -9.78 12.17
CA GLY A 144 -0.51 -10.70 11.53
C GLY A 144 0.07 -10.22 10.21
N ALA A 145 -0.43 -9.12 9.65
CA ALA A 145 0.11 -8.55 8.42
C ALA A 145 1.42 -7.80 8.69
N LYS A 146 2.35 -7.82 7.73
CA LYS A 146 3.56 -6.98 7.81
C LYS A 146 3.19 -5.52 7.63
N CYS A 147 3.83 -4.63 8.38
CA CYS A 147 3.81 -3.20 8.12
C CYS A 147 5.25 -2.69 7.99
N ILE A 148 5.58 -2.13 6.83
CA ILE A 148 6.90 -1.58 6.59
C ILE A 148 6.90 -0.12 6.99
N ILE A 149 7.81 0.26 7.89
CA ILE A 149 8.06 1.65 8.26
C ILE A 149 9.35 2.11 7.59
N THR A 150 9.30 3.28 6.98
CA THR A 150 10.41 3.80 6.17
C THR A 150 10.92 5.12 6.73
N PRO A 151 11.70 5.11 7.85
CA PRO A 151 12.35 6.29 8.35
C PRO A 151 13.48 6.74 7.42
N THR A 152 13.77 8.03 7.46
CA THR A 152 14.95 8.66 6.86
C THR A 152 15.94 9.09 7.96
N GLU A 153 17.07 9.64 7.56
CA GLU A 153 18.03 10.25 8.51
C GLU A 153 17.45 11.46 9.25
N ASN A 154 16.42 12.12 8.69
CA ASN A 154 15.77 13.29 9.25
C ASN A 154 14.54 12.93 10.12
N SER A 155 14.13 11.69 10.13
CA SER A 155 12.94 11.25 10.87
C SER A 155 13.08 11.47 12.38
N ASN A 156 12.08 12.08 12.98
CA ASN A 156 12.05 12.29 14.42
C ASN A 156 11.89 10.95 15.18
N ALA A 157 12.79 10.67 16.11
CA ALA A 157 12.85 9.38 16.82
C ALA A 157 11.60 9.09 17.67
N ASP A 158 10.98 10.13 18.28
CA ASP A 158 9.77 9.94 19.08
C ASP A 158 8.56 9.68 18.17
N ALA A 159 8.44 10.39 17.04
CA ALA A 159 7.40 10.12 16.05
C ALA A 159 7.54 8.72 15.45
N LEU A 160 8.76 8.28 15.13
CA LEU A 160 9.04 6.93 14.64
C LEU A 160 8.59 5.87 15.66
N ARG A 161 8.90 6.07 16.94
CA ARG A 161 8.44 5.17 18.00
C ARG A 161 6.92 5.12 18.07
N VAL A 162 6.24 6.28 18.05
CA VAL A 162 4.77 6.37 18.11
C VAL A 162 4.13 5.63 16.94
N VAL A 163 4.60 5.81 15.70
CA VAL A 163 4.06 5.11 14.52
C VAL A 163 4.35 3.60 14.59
N THR A 164 5.54 3.23 15.06
CA THR A 164 5.91 1.81 15.27
C THR A 164 4.98 1.15 16.29
N ASP A 165 4.77 1.77 17.43
CA ASP A 165 3.92 1.25 18.50
C ASP A 165 2.45 1.21 18.08
N LEU A 166 2.01 2.18 17.27
CA LEU A 166 0.68 2.21 16.68
C LEU A 166 0.42 0.96 15.82
N TRP A 167 1.25 0.70 14.81
CA TRP A 167 1.06 -0.47 13.94
C TRP A 167 1.15 -1.79 14.70
N LYS A 168 2.07 -1.90 15.67
CA LYS A 168 2.12 -3.06 16.58
C LYS A 168 0.84 -3.22 17.40
N SER A 169 0.27 -2.12 17.88
CA SER A 169 -1.01 -2.13 18.63
C SER A 169 -2.21 -2.55 17.77
N LEU A 170 -2.11 -2.41 16.44
CA LEU A 170 -3.07 -2.94 15.47
C LEU A 170 -2.80 -4.40 15.08
N GLY A 171 -1.82 -5.04 15.70
CA GLY A 171 -1.48 -6.45 15.46
C GLY A 171 -0.51 -6.70 14.31
N SER A 172 0.09 -5.66 13.73
CA SER A 172 1.02 -5.81 12.60
C SER A 172 2.41 -6.28 13.05
N ASP A 173 3.05 -7.09 12.20
CA ASP A 173 4.49 -7.39 12.27
C ASP A 173 5.26 -6.23 11.61
N VAL A 174 5.88 -5.38 12.44
CA VAL A 174 6.52 -4.14 11.98
C VAL A 174 7.97 -4.38 11.59
N ILE A 175 8.31 -4.05 10.36
CA ILE A 175 9.65 -4.10 9.78
C ILE A 175 10.08 -2.68 9.40
N THR A 176 11.34 -2.32 9.68
CA THR A 176 11.90 -1.02 9.32
C THR A 176 12.94 -1.19 8.21
N MET A 177 12.87 -0.36 7.18
CA MET A 177 13.86 -0.30 6.10
C MET A 177 13.88 1.09 5.46
N ASP A 178 14.94 1.38 4.69
CA ASP A 178 15.06 2.65 3.95
C ASP A 178 13.99 2.74 2.86
N PRO A 179 13.48 3.96 2.53
CA PRO A 179 12.47 4.16 1.49
C PRO A 179 12.87 3.59 0.12
N GLU A 180 14.12 3.76 -0.29
CA GLU A 180 14.66 3.26 -1.57
C GLU A 180 14.71 1.74 -1.60
N LYS A 181 15.16 1.12 -0.49
CA LYS A 181 15.19 -0.33 -0.35
C LYS A 181 13.77 -0.92 -0.37
N HIS A 182 12.80 -0.23 0.22
CA HIS A 182 11.39 -0.59 0.12
C HIS A 182 10.96 -0.65 -1.34
N ASP A 183 11.17 0.41 -2.10
CA ASP A 183 10.69 0.50 -3.48
C ASP A 183 11.40 -0.50 -4.40
N LEU A 184 12.68 -0.77 -4.20
CA LEU A 184 13.40 -1.82 -4.92
C LEU A 184 12.81 -3.22 -4.65
N ILE A 185 12.56 -3.56 -3.37
CA ILE A 185 11.99 -4.85 -3.00
C ILE A 185 10.57 -4.98 -3.57
N TYR A 186 9.72 -3.96 -3.37
CA TYR A 186 8.33 -4.02 -3.82
C TYR A 186 8.19 -3.93 -5.34
N ALA A 187 9.14 -3.32 -6.05
CA ALA A 187 9.23 -3.44 -7.51
C ALA A 187 9.31 -4.91 -7.95
N ALA A 188 10.12 -5.72 -7.27
CA ALA A 188 10.32 -7.12 -7.60
C ALA A 188 9.16 -8.02 -7.16
N VAL A 189 8.72 -7.91 -5.88
CA VAL A 189 7.81 -8.91 -5.26
C VAL A 189 6.34 -8.56 -5.38
N SER A 190 6.00 -7.32 -5.79
CA SER A 190 4.62 -6.82 -5.89
C SER A 190 4.35 -6.16 -7.24
N HIS A 191 5.11 -5.11 -7.59
CA HIS A 191 4.76 -4.28 -8.74
C HIS A 191 4.97 -5.02 -10.07
N LEU A 192 6.09 -5.70 -10.25
CA LEU A 192 6.34 -6.53 -11.44
C LEU A 192 5.27 -7.65 -11.60
N PRO A 193 4.91 -8.44 -10.57
CA PRO A 193 3.81 -9.40 -10.67
C PRO A 193 2.51 -8.82 -11.18
N HIS A 194 2.09 -7.62 -10.74
CA HIS A 194 0.89 -6.97 -11.23
C HIS A 194 1.00 -6.57 -12.71
N LEU A 195 2.12 -5.98 -13.12
CA LEU A 195 2.34 -5.66 -14.53
C LEU A 195 2.31 -6.91 -15.42
N ILE A 196 2.88 -8.01 -14.95
CA ILE A 196 2.85 -9.30 -15.66
C ILE A 196 1.41 -9.81 -15.77
N ALA A 197 0.63 -9.75 -14.69
CA ALA A 197 -0.77 -10.20 -14.70
C ALA A 197 -1.62 -9.41 -15.71
N TYR A 198 -1.51 -8.07 -15.74
CA TYR A 198 -2.16 -7.24 -16.77
C TYR A 198 -1.66 -7.59 -18.16
N SER A 199 -0.35 -7.80 -18.33
CA SER A 199 0.26 -8.09 -19.63
C SER A 199 -0.17 -9.45 -20.17
N ILE A 200 -0.29 -10.47 -19.32
CA ILE A 200 -0.80 -11.80 -19.73
C ILE A 200 -2.22 -11.69 -20.28
N VAL A 201 -3.13 -11.03 -19.54
CA VAL A 201 -4.52 -10.85 -19.98
C VAL A 201 -4.58 -10.10 -21.31
N ASN A 202 -3.85 -8.98 -21.44
CA ASN A 202 -3.81 -8.19 -22.65
C ASN A 202 -3.19 -8.94 -23.83
N THR A 203 -2.19 -9.80 -23.59
CA THR A 203 -1.57 -10.64 -24.62
C THR A 203 -2.58 -11.60 -25.21
N ILE A 204 -3.32 -12.33 -24.38
CA ILE A 204 -4.33 -13.29 -24.86
C ILE A 204 -5.46 -12.55 -25.59
N ALA A 205 -5.99 -11.48 -25.02
CA ALA A 205 -7.03 -10.67 -25.66
C ALA A 205 -6.58 -10.04 -26.99
N GLY A 206 -5.31 -9.71 -27.11
CA GLY A 206 -4.71 -9.17 -28.33
C GLY A 206 -4.52 -10.21 -29.46
N ILE A 207 -4.44 -11.51 -29.14
CA ILE A 207 -4.43 -12.59 -30.11
C ILE A 207 -5.88 -12.88 -30.56
N ASP A 208 -6.73 -13.27 -29.64
CA ASP A 208 -8.15 -13.49 -29.82
C ASP A 208 -8.85 -13.50 -28.46
N SER A 209 -9.75 -12.54 -28.22
CA SER A 209 -10.45 -12.42 -26.93
C SER A 209 -11.31 -13.65 -26.58
N SER A 210 -11.75 -14.42 -27.58
CA SER A 210 -12.52 -15.65 -27.34
C SER A 210 -11.70 -16.73 -26.61
N TYR A 211 -10.36 -16.67 -26.65
CA TYR A 211 -9.50 -17.59 -25.90
C TYR A 211 -9.69 -17.49 -24.39
N LEU A 212 -10.16 -16.35 -23.89
CA LEU A 212 -10.45 -16.17 -22.47
C LEU A 212 -11.62 -17.07 -21.99
N GLU A 213 -12.49 -17.54 -22.87
CA GLU A 213 -13.56 -18.49 -22.53
C GLU A 213 -13.03 -19.88 -22.15
N PHE A 214 -11.81 -20.21 -22.58
CA PHE A 214 -11.16 -21.50 -22.30
C PHE A 214 -10.21 -21.45 -21.09
N CYS A 215 -10.18 -20.33 -20.34
CA CYS A 215 -9.28 -20.17 -19.20
C CYS A 215 -9.64 -21.10 -18.03
N GLY A 216 -8.68 -21.95 -17.66
CA GLY A 216 -8.75 -22.77 -16.46
C GLY A 216 -8.41 -21.99 -15.19
N GLN A 217 -8.46 -22.69 -14.03
CA GLN A 217 -8.21 -22.10 -12.71
C GLN A 217 -6.79 -21.50 -12.62
N GLY A 218 -5.76 -22.16 -13.14
CA GLY A 218 -4.39 -21.66 -13.11
C GLY A 218 -4.21 -20.27 -13.76
N PHE A 219 -4.91 -20.02 -14.88
CA PHE A 219 -4.90 -18.69 -15.50
C PHE A 219 -5.57 -17.65 -14.58
N LYS A 220 -6.74 -17.99 -14.02
CA LYS A 220 -7.50 -17.09 -13.12
C LYS A 220 -6.70 -16.75 -11.88
N ASP A 221 -6.03 -17.72 -11.27
CA ASP A 221 -5.20 -17.52 -10.08
C ASP A 221 -4.00 -16.64 -10.40
N THR A 222 -3.29 -16.91 -11.51
CA THR A 222 -2.12 -16.13 -11.93
C THR A 222 -2.47 -14.66 -12.27
N THR A 223 -3.67 -14.44 -12.84
CA THR A 223 -4.11 -13.12 -13.29
C THR A 223 -5.08 -12.43 -12.32
N ARG A 224 -5.42 -13.05 -11.18
CA ARG A 224 -6.36 -12.51 -10.19
C ARG A 224 -6.04 -11.05 -9.80
N ILE A 225 -4.78 -10.74 -9.61
CA ILE A 225 -4.33 -9.39 -9.23
C ILE A 225 -4.53 -8.33 -10.32
N ALA A 226 -4.80 -8.72 -11.57
CA ALA A 226 -5.20 -7.79 -12.64
C ALA A 226 -6.63 -7.22 -12.46
N LEU A 227 -7.40 -7.71 -11.48
CA LEU A 227 -8.67 -7.10 -11.07
C LEU A 227 -8.51 -5.82 -10.23
N SER A 228 -7.29 -5.49 -9.83
CA SER A 228 -6.97 -4.28 -9.05
C SER A 228 -7.25 -3.00 -9.86
N SER A 229 -7.44 -1.85 -9.14
CA SER A 229 -7.72 -0.55 -9.79
C SER A 229 -6.61 -0.14 -10.76
N PRO A 230 -6.94 0.12 -12.04
CA PRO A 230 -5.97 0.58 -13.04
C PRO A 230 -5.32 1.93 -12.67
N GLU A 231 -6.08 2.83 -12.05
CA GLU A 231 -5.58 4.15 -11.63
C GLU A 231 -4.52 4.01 -10.53
N LEU A 232 -4.79 3.14 -9.54
CA LEU A 232 -3.83 2.86 -8.47
C LEU A 232 -2.53 2.30 -9.03
N TRP A 233 -2.61 1.32 -9.93
CA TRP A 233 -1.44 0.67 -10.52
C TRP A 233 -0.69 1.54 -11.51
N ARG A 234 -1.38 2.43 -12.24
CA ARG A 234 -0.74 3.49 -13.01
C ARG A 234 0.15 4.36 -12.11
N ASP A 235 -0.39 4.85 -11.00
CA ASP A 235 0.33 5.74 -10.09
C ASP A 235 1.54 5.01 -9.45
N ILE A 236 1.35 3.80 -8.93
CA ILE A 236 2.43 2.97 -8.39
C ILE A 236 3.54 2.76 -9.45
N SER A 237 3.16 2.40 -10.68
CA SER A 237 4.12 2.11 -11.74
C SER A 237 4.94 3.34 -12.14
N LEU A 238 4.31 4.51 -12.19
CA LEU A 238 5.00 5.75 -12.54
C LEU A 238 5.89 6.26 -11.40
N MET A 239 5.47 6.10 -10.16
CA MET A 239 6.23 6.55 -8.99
C MET A 239 7.43 5.65 -8.69
N ASN A 240 7.37 4.36 -9.04
CA ASN A 240 8.48 3.42 -8.89
C ASN A 240 9.07 2.98 -10.25
N LYS A 241 9.05 3.89 -11.22
CA LYS A 241 9.34 3.64 -12.63
C LYS A 241 10.71 3.02 -12.86
N ASP A 242 11.76 3.56 -12.26
CA ASP A 242 13.13 3.18 -12.59
C ASP A 242 13.44 1.77 -12.06
N ASN A 243 13.05 1.44 -10.83
CA ASN A 243 13.14 0.08 -10.31
C ASN A 243 12.30 -0.91 -11.12
N LEU A 244 11.09 -0.51 -11.56
CA LEU A 244 10.24 -1.36 -12.40
C LEU A 244 10.84 -1.64 -13.77
N LEU A 245 11.44 -0.66 -14.42
CA LEU A 245 12.13 -0.85 -15.70
C LEU A 245 13.29 -1.83 -15.57
N GLU A 246 14.04 -1.76 -14.47
CA GLU A 246 15.09 -2.74 -14.17
C GLU A 246 14.51 -4.15 -13.99
N MET A 247 13.46 -4.31 -13.18
CA MET A 247 12.80 -5.61 -12.95
C MET A 247 12.23 -6.19 -14.24
N ILE A 248 11.62 -5.36 -15.09
CA ILE A 248 11.12 -5.78 -16.42
C ILE A 248 12.30 -6.28 -17.29
N SER A 249 13.43 -5.58 -17.32
CA SER A 249 14.61 -6.01 -18.09
C SER A 249 15.12 -7.38 -17.61
N ILE A 250 15.19 -7.61 -16.31
CA ILE A 250 15.59 -8.89 -15.73
C ILE A 250 14.60 -9.99 -16.11
N PHE A 251 13.30 -9.72 -16.00
CA PHE A 251 12.25 -10.67 -16.36
C PHE A 251 12.27 -11.04 -17.84
N GLN A 252 12.49 -10.05 -18.74
CA GLN A 252 12.64 -10.30 -20.17
C GLN A 252 13.81 -11.22 -20.46
N LYS A 253 14.98 -11.02 -19.81
CA LYS A 253 16.14 -11.90 -19.98
C LYS A 253 15.82 -13.36 -19.57
N ASN A 254 15.02 -13.56 -18.52
CA ASN A 254 14.58 -14.89 -18.12
C ASN A 254 13.66 -15.52 -19.17
N LEU A 255 12.72 -14.76 -19.74
CA LEU A 255 11.85 -15.25 -20.83
C LEU A 255 12.67 -15.57 -22.10
N ASP A 256 13.68 -14.78 -22.41
CA ASP A 256 14.58 -15.05 -23.55
C ASP A 256 15.38 -16.34 -23.33
N ALA A 257 15.79 -16.64 -22.10
CA ALA A 257 16.45 -17.90 -21.78
C ALA A 257 15.51 -19.09 -22.03
N VAL A 258 14.28 -19.04 -21.54
CA VAL A 258 13.28 -20.07 -21.78
C VAL A 258 13.01 -20.22 -23.30
N SER A 259 12.89 -19.10 -24.02
CA SER A 259 12.70 -19.11 -25.47
C SER A 259 13.86 -19.80 -26.23
N ARG A 260 15.11 -19.60 -25.78
CA ARG A 260 16.29 -20.29 -26.36
C ARG A 260 16.23 -21.79 -26.12
N TYR A 261 15.90 -22.24 -24.90
CA TYR A 261 15.76 -23.67 -24.58
C TYR A 261 14.66 -24.34 -25.40
N LEU A 262 13.51 -23.66 -25.56
CA LEU A 262 12.43 -24.16 -26.41
C LEU A 262 12.85 -24.32 -27.88
N ARG A 263 13.54 -23.32 -28.45
CA ARG A 263 14.05 -23.39 -29.84
C ARG A 263 15.07 -24.51 -30.05
N ALA A 264 15.87 -24.77 -29.02
CA ALA A 264 16.89 -25.83 -29.05
C ALA A 264 16.32 -27.22 -28.68
N SER A 265 15.04 -27.31 -28.27
CA SER A 265 14.46 -28.52 -27.67
C SER A 265 15.27 -29.06 -26.50
N ASP A 266 15.90 -28.15 -25.73
CA ASP A 266 16.75 -28.47 -24.57
C ASP A 266 15.88 -28.73 -23.34
N SER A 267 15.47 -29.99 -23.20
CA SER A 267 14.62 -30.47 -22.12
C SER A 267 15.28 -30.35 -20.75
N ASP A 268 16.59 -30.57 -20.67
CA ASP A 268 17.32 -30.63 -19.42
C ASP A 268 17.47 -29.22 -18.81
N SER A 269 17.78 -28.24 -19.64
CA SER A 269 17.83 -26.84 -19.21
C SER A 269 16.46 -26.31 -18.78
N LEU A 270 15.39 -26.64 -19.54
CA LEU A 270 14.02 -26.25 -19.16
C LEU A 270 13.62 -26.85 -17.81
N GLU A 271 13.82 -28.16 -17.63
CA GLU A 271 13.48 -28.83 -16.37
C GLU A 271 14.28 -28.26 -15.19
N SER A 272 15.58 -27.99 -15.41
CA SER A 272 16.45 -27.38 -14.40
C SER A 272 15.92 -26.03 -13.92
N GLU A 273 15.54 -25.12 -14.84
CA GLU A 273 14.97 -23.81 -14.50
C GLU A 273 13.63 -23.94 -13.75
N PHE A 274 12.76 -24.85 -14.19
CA PHE A 274 11.47 -25.08 -13.51
C PHE A 274 11.66 -25.69 -12.13
N ARG A 275 12.60 -26.60 -11.96
CA ARG A 275 12.94 -27.21 -10.65
C ARG A 275 13.48 -26.17 -9.67
N LYS A 276 14.36 -25.27 -10.14
CA LYS A 276 14.87 -24.15 -9.33
C LYS A 276 13.75 -23.26 -8.83
N ALA A 277 12.85 -22.84 -9.72
CA ALA A 277 11.70 -22.00 -9.36
C ALA A 277 10.78 -22.70 -8.37
N ARG A 278 10.49 -23.97 -8.59
CA ARG A 278 9.68 -24.82 -7.69
C ARG A 278 10.28 -24.88 -6.28
N THR A 279 11.57 -25.19 -6.16
CA THR A 279 12.24 -25.28 -4.86
C THR A 279 12.17 -23.99 -4.07
N LEU A 280 12.38 -22.84 -4.76
CA LEU A 280 12.26 -21.52 -4.13
C LEU A 280 10.83 -21.22 -3.68
N ARG A 281 9.82 -21.60 -4.49
CA ARG A 281 8.40 -21.39 -4.14
C ARG A 281 7.97 -22.26 -2.96
N GLU A 282 8.45 -23.51 -2.88
CA GLU A 282 8.19 -24.42 -1.74
C GLU A 282 8.70 -23.81 -0.42
N GLY A 283 9.80 -23.03 -0.45
CA GLY A 283 10.36 -22.34 0.72
C GLY A 283 9.55 -21.12 1.21
N LEU A 284 8.61 -20.60 0.41
CA LEU A 284 7.79 -19.44 0.82
C LEU A 284 6.60 -19.81 1.74
N GLY A 285 6.38 -21.09 2.01
CA GLY A 285 5.23 -21.56 2.79
C GLY A 285 3.94 -21.64 1.95
N GLN A 286 2.94 -22.31 2.51
CA GLN A 286 1.56 -22.27 2.00
C GLN A 286 0.81 -21.29 2.91
N ASP A 287 0.40 -20.14 2.38
CA ASP A 287 -0.57 -19.25 3.02
C ASP A 287 -1.99 -19.80 2.84
#